data_e844bdacac7d5c1be84e0ace415fbc53
#
_entry.id   e844bdacac7d5c1be84e0ace415fbc53
#
_cell.length_a   1.000
_cell.length_b   1.000
_cell.length_c   1.000
_cell.angle_alpha   90.00
_cell.angle_beta   90.00
_cell.angle_gamma   90.00
#
_symmetry.space_group_name_H-M   'P 1'
#
loop_
_entity.id
_entity.type
_entity.pdbx_description
1 polymer ?
#
loop_
_entity_poly.entity_id
_entity_poly.type
_entity_poly.pdbx_seq_one_letter_code
_entity_poly.pdbx_strand_id
1 'polypeptide(L)'
;MRHLLLGITALFACLSTAAAAPLNVGSKRFTESYILGEIVRETLQAQGVEAVHRQGLGNTGILEQALASGAVDVYPEYTGTIVRELLKRPQSDVNPSLAELNEWLAPRGLKAAVPLGFNNTYALAMLESRAAELGIVRISDLTKPAAQALRLGLSHEFLERGDGWPALKAAYRLPLAAPNGLDHGLAYDAISAGRVDLIDIYATDAKVGRYKLRVLQDDRGFFPKYDAVLLMRAAVDVRPLARLEGRITAEKMIAMNAEVELDGQSFAAVAQRFVAGALPATPGAARQGFLARLFAPDLARLAGQHLMLVFGSLFIAIVVGVPLGIAAWRWPRSSAWVLGVVAVLQTVPSLALLAFLIALMGSIGLAPALIALFLYALLPIVRNTHAGLVGVPAGLSSAALSLGLTPRQSLRTVQLPLALPTLMAGVKTAAVINVGTATLAAFIGAGGFGERIVAGLAVNDTDAMLAGAVPAAVLALVVQAVFEFIERRLLRQSQDAS
;
A
#
# COMPACT_ATOMS: atom_id res chain seq x y z
N MET A 1 -47.35 17.40 28.37
CA MET A 1 -46.20 16.51 28.11
C MET A 1 -46.30 15.71 26.81
N ARG A 2 -47.47 15.26 26.34
CA ARG A 2 -47.59 14.47 25.06
C ARG A 2 -47.32 15.30 23.79
N HIS A 3 -47.54 16.60 23.77
CA HIS A 3 -47.28 17.46 22.59
C HIS A 3 -45.84 17.95 22.48
N LEU A 4 -45.04 17.88 23.56
CA LEU A 4 -43.62 18.24 23.54
C LEU A 4 -42.74 17.10 22.98
N LEU A 5 -43.14 15.84 23.20
CA LEU A 5 -42.46 14.65 22.70
C LEU A 5 -42.68 14.46 21.19
N LEU A 6 -43.83 14.86 20.63
CA LEU A 6 -44.09 14.83 19.19
C LEU A 6 -43.33 15.92 18.41
N GLY A 7 -43.02 17.05 19.03
CA GLY A 7 -42.19 18.09 18.40
C GLY A 7 -40.70 17.73 18.32
N ILE A 8 -40.17 16.96 19.25
CA ILE A 8 -38.75 16.55 19.27
C ILE A 8 -38.50 15.41 18.25
N THR A 9 -39.46 14.49 18.07
CA THR A 9 -39.37 13.42 17.08
C THR A 9 -39.49 13.95 15.65
N ALA A 10 -40.25 14.99 15.41
CA ALA A 10 -40.36 15.64 14.09
C ALA A 10 -39.09 16.44 13.74
N LEU A 11 -38.38 17.00 14.73
CA LEU A 11 -37.16 17.79 14.49
C LEU A 11 -35.95 16.88 14.19
N PHE A 12 -35.94 15.64 14.67
CA PHE A 12 -34.90 14.63 14.34
C PHE A 12 -35.12 13.92 12.99
N ALA A 13 -36.33 13.96 12.44
CA ALA A 13 -36.64 13.34 11.14
C ALA A 13 -36.24 14.20 9.93
N CYS A 14 -35.92 15.48 10.11
CA CYS A 14 -35.58 16.40 8.99
C CYS A 14 -34.07 16.62 8.76
N LEU A 15 -33.17 15.92 9.45
CA LEU A 15 -31.70 16.15 9.32
C LEU A 15 -30.91 14.92 8.88
N SER A 16 -31.56 13.92 8.31
CA SER A 16 -30.86 12.82 7.66
C SER A 16 -30.92 12.99 6.15
N THR A 17 -30.31 14.05 5.61
CA THR A 17 -29.69 13.92 4.29
C THR A 17 -28.54 12.96 4.48
N ALA A 18 -28.77 11.67 4.16
CA ALA A 18 -27.69 10.70 4.09
C ALA A 18 -26.74 11.23 3.00
N ALA A 19 -25.67 11.91 3.42
CA ALA A 19 -24.57 12.23 2.54
C ALA A 19 -24.10 10.88 1.97
N ALA A 20 -24.17 10.73 0.64
CA ALA A 20 -23.67 9.51 0.01
C ALA A 20 -22.22 9.32 0.44
N ALA A 21 -21.86 8.10 0.81
CA ALA A 21 -20.46 7.82 1.17
C ALA A 21 -19.56 8.19 0.00
N PRO A 22 -18.38 8.79 0.26
CA PRO A 22 -17.47 9.20 -0.79
C PRO A 22 -17.03 8.00 -1.64
N LEU A 23 -16.96 8.17 -2.96
CA LEU A 23 -16.46 7.15 -3.86
C LEU A 23 -14.95 6.95 -3.63
N ASN A 24 -14.54 5.70 -3.49
CA ASN A 24 -13.16 5.31 -3.34
C ASN A 24 -12.54 5.03 -4.72
N VAL A 25 -11.62 5.88 -5.14
CA VAL A 25 -10.84 5.71 -6.36
C VAL A 25 -9.56 4.96 -6.01
N GLY A 26 -9.28 3.83 -6.65
CA GLY A 26 -8.05 3.08 -6.46
C GLY A 26 -6.97 3.43 -7.49
N SER A 27 -5.72 3.05 -7.21
CA SER A 27 -4.64 3.05 -8.20
C SER A 27 -3.59 1.98 -7.89
N LYS A 28 -2.93 1.47 -8.94
CA LYS A 28 -1.76 0.59 -8.84
C LYS A 28 -0.52 1.38 -8.42
N ARG A 29 0.59 0.67 -8.12
CA ARG A 29 1.85 1.26 -7.65
C ARG A 29 2.80 1.65 -8.78
N PHE A 30 2.35 2.55 -9.67
CA PHE A 30 3.21 3.18 -10.67
C PHE A 30 2.65 4.54 -11.07
N THR A 31 3.50 5.42 -11.59
CA THR A 31 3.26 6.85 -11.83
C THR A 31 1.96 7.12 -12.56
N GLU A 32 1.77 6.49 -13.70
CA GLU A 32 0.59 6.70 -14.55
C GLU A 32 -0.71 6.38 -13.82
N SER A 33 -0.75 5.27 -13.07
CA SER A 33 -1.94 4.87 -12.33
C SER A 33 -2.28 5.87 -11.21
N TYR A 34 -1.26 6.45 -10.57
CA TYR A 34 -1.48 7.51 -9.56
C TYR A 34 -2.06 8.77 -10.20
N ILE A 35 -1.50 9.22 -11.33
CA ILE A 35 -1.99 10.41 -12.07
C ILE A 35 -3.44 10.18 -12.50
N LEU A 36 -3.74 9.03 -13.12
CA LEU A 36 -5.08 8.71 -13.58
C LEU A 36 -6.08 8.59 -12.41
N GLY A 37 -5.67 8.02 -11.28
CA GLY A 37 -6.49 7.96 -10.07
C GLY A 37 -6.83 9.35 -9.53
N GLU A 38 -5.86 10.28 -9.51
CA GLU A 38 -6.10 11.67 -9.14
C GLU A 38 -6.99 12.39 -10.15
N ILE A 39 -6.82 12.17 -11.47
CA ILE A 39 -7.70 12.73 -12.50
C ILE A 39 -9.15 12.28 -12.30
N VAL A 40 -9.36 10.99 -11.99
CA VAL A 40 -10.70 10.46 -11.69
C VAL A 40 -11.28 11.15 -10.45
N ARG A 41 -10.51 11.25 -9.36
CA ARG A 41 -10.93 11.92 -8.12
C ARG A 41 -11.30 13.39 -8.37
N GLU A 42 -10.41 14.16 -9.00
CA GLU A 42 -10.64 15.57 -9.31
C GLU A 42 -11.86 15.76 -10.23
N THR A 43 -12.04 14.86 -11.22
CA THR A 43 -13.19 14.90 -12.13
C THR A 43 -14.50 14.67 -11.38
N LEU A 44 -14.55 13.71 -10.45
CA LEU A 44 -15.72 13.46 -9.60
C LEU A 44 -16.03 14.66 -8.71
N GLN A 45 -15.01 15.21 -8.05
CA GLN A 45 -15.17 16.38 -7.18
C GLN A 45 -15.65 17.63 -7.96
N ALA A 46 -15.14 17.84 -9.18
CA ALA A 46 -15.60 18.91 -10.06
C ALA A 46 -17.07 18.75 -10.50
N GLN A 47 -17.66 17.56 -10.37
CA GLN A 47 -19.06 17.26 -10.61
C GLN A 47 -19.90 17.20 -9.31
N GLY A 48 -19.34 17.63 -8.17
CA GLY A 48 -20.00 17.62 -6.87
C GLY A 48 -20.14 16.24 -6.22
N VAL A 49 -19.39 15.24 -6.71
CA VAL A 49 -19.34 13.89 -6.12
C VAL A 49 -18.15 13.81 -5.19
N GLU A 50 -18.39 13.54 -3.90
CA GLU A 50 -17.30 13.31 -2.97
C GLU A 50 -16.50 12.05 -3.36
N ALA A 51 -15.18 12.19 -3.48
CA ALA A 51 -14.29 11.10 -3.86
C ALA A 51 -12.97 11.17 -3.11
N VAL A 52 -12.43 10.01 -2.75
CA VAL A 52 -11.15 9.83 -2.07
C VAL A 52 -10.26 8.92 -2.90
N HIS A 53 -9.02 9.33 -3.16
CA HIS A 53 -8.05 8.48 -3.84
C HIS A 53 -7.30 7.60 -2.84
N ARG A 54 -7.41 6.28 -3.03
CA ARG A 54 -6.67 5.23 -2.33
C ARG A 54 -5.45 4.88 -3.15
N GLN A 55 -4.35 5.59 -2.92
CA GLN A 55 -3.14 5.47 -3.71
C GLN A 55 -2.42 4.13 -3.46
N GLY A 56 -1.89 3.53 -4.53
CA GLY A 56 -0.87 2.50 -4.44
C GLY A 56 -1.30 1.20 -3.77
N LEU A 57 -2.53 0.75 -4.00
CA LEU A 57 -3.10 -0.45 -3.37
C LEU A 57 -2.42 -1.77 -3.77
N GLY A 58 -1.44 -1.74 -4.68
CA GLY A 58 -0.72 -2.92 -5.12
C GLY A 58 -0.91 -3.23 -6.60
N ASN A 59 -0.96 -4.53 -6.94
CA ASN A 59 -1.14 -5.04 -8.30
C ASN A 59 -2.63 -5.25 -8.66
N THR A 60 -2.88 -5.74 -9.88
CA THR A 60 -4.23 -6.04 -10.40
C THR A 60 -5.06 -6.92 -9.47
N GLY A 61 -4.49 -7.98 -8.90
CA GLY A 61 -5.22 -8.91 -8.02
C GLY A 61 -5.71 -8.24 -6.72
N ILE A 62 -4.92 -7.34 -6.13
CA ILE A 62 -5.32 -6.59 -4.93
C ILE A 62 -6.43 -5.60 -5.27
N LEU A 63 -6.36 -4.91 -6.42
CA LEU A 63 -7.40 -3.98 -6.85
C LEU A 63 -8.70 -4.71 -7.20
N GLU A 64 -8.64 -5.91 -7.78
CA GLU A 64 -9.80 -6.77 -8.02
C GLU A 64 -10.52 -7.09 -6.70
N GLN A 65 -9.78 -7.55 -5.69
CA GLN A 65 -10.34 -7.82 -4.37
C GLN A 65 -10.93 -6.56 -3.72
N ALA A 66 -10.29 -5.41 -3.93
CA ALA A 66 -10.78 -4.13 -3.43
C ALA A 66 -12.11 -3.72 -4.08
N LEU A 67 -12.28 -3.93 -5.39
CA LEU A 67 -13.57 -3.74 -6.08
C LEU A 67 -14.62 -4.73 -5.59
N ALA A 68 -14.28 -6.01 -5.49
CA ALA A 68 -15.20 -7.06 -5.05
C ALA A 68 -15.72 -6.83 -3.62
N SER A 69 -14.83 -6.35 -2.71
CA SER A 69 -15.21 -6.03 -1.32
C SER A 69 -15.89 -4.67 -1.15
N GLY A 70 -15.89 -3.81 -2.19
CA GLY A 70 -16.38 -2.44 -2.11
C GLY A 70 -15.44 -1.46 -1.39
N ALA A 71 -14.19 -1.84 -1.14
CA ALA A 71 -13.16 -0.96 -0.61
C ALA A 71 -12.70 0.08 -1.65
N VAL A 72 -12.87 -0.25 -2.94
CA VAL A 72 -12.68 0.62 -4.10
C VAL A 72 -13.94 0.55 -4.96
N ASP A 73 -14.32 1.66 -5.56
CA ASP A 73 -15.48 1.76 -6.43
C ASP A 73 -15.08 1.83 -7.91
N VAL A 74 -13.93 2.43 -8.20
CA VAL A 74 -13.38 2.63 -9.55
C VAL A 74 -11.87 2.75 -9.50
N TYR A 75 -11.17 2.23 -10.51
CA TYR A 75 -9.75 2.49 -10.74
C TYR A 75 -9.38 2.41 -12.22
N PRO A 76 -8.30 3.11 -12.65
CA PRO A 76 -7.79 3.01 -14.02
C PRO A 76 -7.16 1.62 -14.26
N GLU A 77 -7.57 0.97 -15.34
CA GLU A 77 -7.09 -0.35 -15.74
C GLU A 77 -6.91 -0.40 -17.26
N TYR A 78 -6.35 -1.47 -17.77
CA TYR A 78 -6.09 -1.66 -19.20
C TYR A 78 -6.80 -2.90 -19.72
N THR A 79 -7.36 -2.81 -20.93
CA THR A 79 -8.16 -3.89 -21.53
C THR A 79 -7.40 -5.21 -21.58
N GLY A 80 -6.13 -5.21 -22.00
CA GLY A 80 -5.28 -6.40 -22.03
C GLY A 80 -5.10 -7.02 -20.65
N THR A 81 -4.91 -6.21 -19.59
CA THR A 81 -4.81 -6.68 -18.21
C THR A 81 -6.12 -7.29 -17.73
N ILE A 82 -7.25 -6.67 -18.04
CA ILE A 82 -8.57 -7.23 -17.68
C ILE A 82 -8.74 -8.61 -18.30
N VAL A 83 -8.42 -8.75 -19.58
CA VAL A 83 -8.56 -10.03 -20.29
C VAL A 83 -7.61 -11.11 -19.75
N ARG A 84 -6.34 -10.75 -19.56
CA ARG A 84 -5.28 -11.72 -19.26
C ARG A 84 -5.16 -12.06 -17.79
N GLU A 85 -5.14 -11.05 -16.94
CA GLU A 85 -4.90 -11.23 -15.51
C GLU A 85 -6.19 -11.40 -14.72
N LEU A 86 -7.20 -10.60 -15.01
CA LEU A 86 -8.45 -10.62 -14.26
C LEU A 86 -9.37 -11.78 -14.70
N LEU A 87 -9.62 -11.87 -16.00
CA LEU A 87 -10.53 -12.86 -16.58
C LEU A 87 -9.82 -14.17 -16.95
N LYS A 88 -8.50 -14.17 -17.02
CA LYS A 88 -7.63 -15.32 -17.37
C LYS A 88 -8.07 -16.01 -18.68
N ARG A 89 -8.47 -15.20 -19.67
CA ARG A 89 -8.94 -15.72 -20.95
C ARG A 89 -7.78 -16.15 -21.87
N PRO A 90 -8.01 -17.09 -22.78
CA PRO A 90 -7.00 -17.62 -23.67
C PRO A 90 -6.48 -16.56 -24.66
N GLN A 91 -5.32 -16.83 -25.27
CA GLN A 91 -4.65 -15.88 -26.19
C GLN A 91 -5.44 -15.63 -27.49
N SER A 92 -6.42 -16.48 -27.81
CA SER A 92 -7.32 -16.26 -28.92
C SER A 92 -8.27 -15.06 -28.74
N ASP A 93 -8.54 -14.67 -27.50
CA ASP A 93 -9.47 -13.60 -27.15
C ASP A 93 -8.73 -12.25 -27.07
N VAL A 94 -7.97 -11.93 -28.11
CA VAL A 94 -7.17 -10.72 -28.19
C VAL A 94 -8.04 -9.54 -28.63
N ASN A 95 -7.94 -8.42 -27.90
CA ASN A 95 -8.58 -7.14 -28.23
C ASN A 95 -10.12 -7.20 -28.40
N PRO A 96 -10.86 -7.63 -27.36
CA PRO A 96 -12.32 -7.60 -27.40
C PRO A 96 -12.82 -6.15 -27.51
N SER A 97 -13.99 -5.96 -28.08
CA SER A 97 -14.72 -4.72 -27.97
C SER A 97 -15.10 -4.44 -26.51
N LEU A 98 -15.35 -3.17 -26.18
CA LEU A 98 -15.77 -2.80 -24.82
C LEU A 98 -17.10 -3.50 -24.42
N ALA A 99 -17.98 -3.76 -25.40
CA ALA A 99 -19.23 -4.49 -25.16
C ALA A 99 -18.98 -5.94 -24.77
N GLU A 100 -18.16 -6.68 -25.52
CA GLU A 100 -17.78 -8.07 -25.21
C GLU A 100 -17.04 -8.14 -23.85
N LEU A 101 -16.14 -7.19 -23.59
CA LEU A 101 -15.44 -7.12 -22.31
C LEU A 101 -16.43 -6.96 -21.15
N ASN A 102 -17.46 -6.15 -21.31
CA ASN A 102 -18.49 -5.94 -20.30
C ASN A 102 -19.42 -7.17 -20.11
N GLU A 103 -19.70 -7.93 -21.16
CA GLU A 103 -20.39 -9.20 -21.04
C GLU A 103 -19.60 -10.19 -20.16
N TRP A 104 -18.28 -10.22 -20.30
CA TRP A 104 -17.42 -11.08 -19.48
C TRP A 104 -17.24 -10.59 -18.03
N LEU A 105 -17.34 -9.28 -17.79
CA LEU A 105 -17.25 -8.66 -16.47
C LEU A 105 -18.54 -8.69 -15.67
N ALA A 106 -19.69 -8.70 -16.35
CA ALA A 106 -21.01 -8.64 -15.72
C ALA A 106 -21.27 -9.72 -14.63
N PRO A 107 -20.86 -10.99 -14.79
CA PRO A 107 -21.03 -12.01 -13.74
C PRO A 107 -20.26 -11.70 -12.45
N ARG A 108 -19.22 -10.85 -12.52
CA ARG A 108 -18.43 -10.38 -11.37
C ARG A 108 -18.96 -9.10 -10.75
N GLY A 109 -20.07 -8.55 -11.26
CA GLY A 109 -20.62 -7.26 -10.83
C GLY A 109 -19.72 -6.07 -11.18
N LEU A 110 -18.88 -6.21 -12.22
CA LEU A 110 -17.94 -5.19 -12.70
C LEU A 110 -18.32 -4.71 -14.11
N LYS A 111 -17.81 -3.54 -14.47
CA LYS A 111 -17.87 -3.00 -15.83
C LYS A 111 -16.61 -2.21 -16.16
N ALA A 112 -16.16 -2.29 -17.40
CA ALA A 112 -15.18 -1.40 -17.98
C ALA A 112 -15.91 -0.26 -18.73
N ALA A 113 -15.55 0.97 -18.44
CA ALA A 113 -16.20 2.14 -19.02
C ALA A 113 -15.18 3.26 -19.29
N VAL A 114 -15.61 4.29 -19.99
CA VAL A 114 -14.81 5.50 -20.22
C VAL A 114 -13.44 5.16 -20.80
N PRO A 115 -13.31 4.72 -22.06
CA PRO A 115 -12.03 4.60 -22.73
C PRO A 115 -11.31 5.95 -22.67
N LEU A 116 -10.11 5.98 -22.06
CA LEU A 116 -9.42 7.23 -21.77
C LEU A 116 -8.78 7.87 -23.03
N GLY A 117 -8.42 7.03 -24.04
CA GLY A 117 -7.97 7.50 -25.35
C GLY A 117 -6.51 7.20 -25.66
N PHE A 118 -5.84 6.33 -24.89
CA PHE A 118 -4.48 5.90 -25.18
C PHE A 118 -4.29 4.40 -24.89
N ASN A 119 -3.23 3.85 -25.47
CA ASN A 119 -2.76 2.49 -25.23
C ASN A 119 -1.44 2.53 -24.48
N ASN A 120 -1.28 1.66 -23.49
CA ASN A 120 -0.05 1.52 -22.71
C ASN A 120 0.45 0.08 -22.71
N THR A 121 0.95 -0.38 -23.86
CA THR A 121 1.46 -1.74 -24.02
C THR A 121 2.80 -1.92 -23.32
N TYR A 122 3.08 -3.17 -22.91
CA TYR A 122 4.43 -3.57 -22.55
C TYR A 122 5.37 -3.56 -23.76
N ALA A 123 6.64 -3.30 -23.49
CA ALA A 123 7.72 -3.46 -24.46
C ALA A 123 9.02 -3.83 -23.71
N LEU A 124 10.02 -4.29 -24.47
CA LEU A 124 11.38 -4.45 -23.97
C LEU A 124 12.24 -3.29 -24.45
N ALA A 125 13.19 -2.85 -23.62
CA ALA A 125 14.09 -1.77 -23.97
C ALA A 125 15.52 -2.03 -23.53
N MET A 126 16.46 -1.48 -24.31
CA MET A 126 17.91 -1.49 -24.09
C MET A 126 18.47 -0.08 -24.25
N LEU A 127 19.65 0.20 -23.68
CA LEU A 127 20.38 1.42 -24.06
C LEU A 127 20.62 1.43 -25.57
N GLU A 128 20.36 2.57 -26.22
CA GLU A 128 20.53 2.75 -27.66
C GLU A 128 21.94 2.34 -28.13
N SER A 129 22.98 2.74 -27.39
CA SER A 129 24.37 2.39 -27.68
C SER A 129 24.61 0.87 -27.66
N ARG A 130 24.04 0.19 -26.64
CA ARG A 130 24.22 -1.25 -26.48
C ARG A 130 23.42 -2.04 -27.53
N ALA A 131 22.21 -1.59 -27.83
CA ALA A 131 21.38 -2.19 -28.87
C ALA A 131 22.02 -2.03 -30.26
N ALA A 132 22.62 -0.86 -30.55
CA ALA A 132 23.36 -0.62 -31.80
C ALA A 132 24.60 -1.49 -31.92
N GLU A 133 25.40 -1.61 -30.83
CA GLU A 133 26.60 -2.47 -30.80
C GLU A 133 26.27 -3.94 -31.12
N LEU A 134 25.16 -4.45 -30.57
CA LEU A 134 24.74 -5.84 -30.74
C LEU A 134 23.86 -6.07 -31.98
N GLY A 135 23.50 -5.02 -32.71
CA GLY A 135 22.57 -5.09 -33.84
C GLY A 135 21.18 -5.61 -33.48
N ILE A 136 20.69 -5.22 -32.30
CA ILE A 136 19.37 -5.60 -31.76
C ILE A 136 18.38 -4.48 -32.04
N VAL A 137 17.30 -4.77 -32.78
CA VAL A 137 16.21 -3.84 -33.10
C VAL A 137 14.86 -4.43 -32.74
N ARG A 138 14.70 -5.75 -32.85
CA ARG A 138 13.45 -6.49 -32.65
C ARG A 138 13.59 -7.46 -31.50
N ILE A 139 12.47 -7.88 -30.94
CA ILE A 139 12.47 -8.93 -29.91
C ILE A 139 13.05 -10.24 -30.42
N SER A 140 12.78 -10.60 -31.70
CA SER A 140 13.37 -11.77 -32.32
C SER A 140 14.91 -11.72 -32.40
N ASP A 141 15.52 -10.54 -32.42
CA ASP A 141 16.98 -10.41 -32.42
C ASP A 141 17.65 -10.90 -31.14
N LEU A 142 16.89 -10.98 -30.04
CA LEU A 142 17.36 -11.53 -28.76
C LEU A 142 17.66 -13.04 -28.81
N THR A 143 17.33 -13.71 -29.91
CA THR A 143 17.75 -15.11 -30.16
C THR A 143 19.19 -15.24 -30.65
N LYS A 144 19.83 -14.13 -31.08
CA LYS A 144 21.21 -14.12 -31.58
C LYS A 144 22.21 -14.50 -30.46
N PRO A 145 23.32 -15.16 -30.80
CA PRO A 145 24.35 -15.53 -29.82
C PRO A 145 24.87 -14.34 -29.00
N ALA A 146 24.99 -13.15 -29.62
CA ALA A 146 25.43 -11.93 -28.95
C ALA A 146 24.48 -11.47 -27.82
N ALA A 147 23.21 -11.86 -27.83
CA ALA A 147 22.24 -11.52 -26.82
C ALA A 147 22.25 -12.47 -25.61
N GLN A 148 22.87 -13.65 -25.67
CA GLN A 148 22.82 -14.66 -24.62
C GLN A 148 23.47 -14.20 -23.30
N ALA A 149 24.44 -13.30 -23.39
CA ALA A 149 25.15 -12.74 -22.23
C ALA A 149 24.45 -11.51 -21.62
N LEU A 150 23.28 -11.09 -22.13
CA LEU A 150 22.53 -9.95 -21.59
C LEU A 150 22.04 -10.21 -20.19
N ARG A 151 22.24 -9.23 -19.31
CA ARG A 151 21.71 -9.21 -17.96
C ARG A 151 20.31 -8.57 -17.99
N LEU A 152 19.32 -9.30 -17.52
CA LEU A 152 17.94 -8.87 -17.55
C LEU A 152 17.54 -8.33 -16.18
N GLY A 153 16.92 -7.15 -16.16
CA GLY A 153 16.31 -6.55 -14.98
C GLY A 153 14.85 -6.27 -15.27
N LEU A 154 13.98 -7.23 -14.97
CA LEU A 154 12.56 -7.14 -15.32
C LEU A 154 11.72 -6.82 -14.09
N SER A 155 10.58 -6.13 -14.28
CA SER A 155 9.68 -5.83 -13.19
C SER A 155 9.08 -7.10 -12.58
N HIS A 156 8.87 -7.10 -11.26
CA HIS A 156 8.25 -8.23 -10.57
C HIS A 156 6.90 -8.58 -11.19
N GLU A 157 6.13 -7.58 -11.60
CA GLU A 157 4.85 -7.78 -12.25
C GLU A 157 5.00 -8.50 -13.58
N PHE A 158 5.93 -8.08 -14.44
CA PHE A 158 6.17 -8.69 -15.75
C PHE A 158 6.69 -10.13 -15.65
N LEU A 159 7.42 -10.45 -14.57
CA LEU A 159 7.91 -11.81 -14.31
C LEU A 159 6.81 -12.80 -13.93
N GLU A 160 5.73 -12.33 -13.30
CA GLU A 160 4.68 -13.18 -12.74
C GLU A 160 3.43 -13.27 -13.64
N ARG A 161 3.25 -12.30 -14.53
CA ARG A 161 2.06 -12.23 -15.40
C ARG A 161 1.98 -13.36 -16.40
N GLY A 162 0.77 -13.83 -16.68
CA GLY A 162 0.47 -14.83 -17.71
C GLY A 162 0.78 -14.35 -19.14
N ASP A 163 0.76 -13.04 -19.40
CA ASP A 163 1.14 -12.37 -20.64
C ASP A 163 2.51 -11.68 -20.54
N GLY A 164 3.28 -11.96 -19.50
CA GLY A 164 4.60 -11.38 -19.23
C GLY A 164 5.77 -12.22 -19.75
N TRP A 165 6.89 -12.15 -19.01
CA TRP A 165 8.16 -12.76 -19.41
C TRP A 165 8.10 -14.26 -19.75
N PRO A 166 7.46 -15.14 -18.94
CA PRO A 166 7.45 -16.57 -19.24
C PRO A 166 6.81 -16.87 -20.59
N ALA A 167 5.69 -16.23 -20.91
CA ALA A 167 4.97 -16.41 -22.15
C ALA A 167 5.73 -15.78 -23.34
N LEU A 168 6.28 -14.57 -23.16
CA LEU A 168 7.13 -13.90 -24.17
C LEU A 168 8.35 -14.76 -24.51
N LYS A 169 9.06 -15.25 -23.49
CA LYS A 169 10.23 -16.13 -23.66
C LYS A 169 9.89 -17.38 -24.44
N ALA A 170 8.75 -18.00 -24.15
CA ALA A 170 8.28 -19.17 -24.87
C ALA A 170 7.89 -18.86 -26.33
N ALA A 171 7.11 -17.78 -26.57
CA ALA A 171 6.65 -17.37 -27.90
C ALA A 171 7.80 -17.04 -28.86
N TYR A 172 8.81 -16.35 -28.34
CA TYR A 172 9.99 -15.98 -29.12
C TYR A 172 11.12 -17.02 -29.05
N ARG A 173 11.01 -18.05 -28.20
CA ARG A 173 12.06 -19.07 -27.93
C ARG A 173 13.39 -18.42 -27.53
N LEU A 174 13.33 -17.47 -26.60
CA LEU A 174 14.52 -16.69 -26.20
C LEU A 174 15.47 -17.53 -25.35
N PRO A 175 16.76 -17.67 -25.78
CA PRO A 175 17.78 -18.46 -25.07
C PRO A 175 18.44 -17.62 -23.93
N LEU A 176 17.71 -16.73 -23.30
CA LEU A 176 18.22 -15.80 -22.31
C LEU A 176 18.22 -16.41 -20.90
N ALA A 177 19.18 -15.98 -20.06
CA ALA A 177 19.29 -16.39 -18.67
C ALA A 177 18.04 -15.97 -17.84
N ALA A 178 17.98 -16.45 -16.61
CA ALA A 178 16.95 -16.02 -15.66
C ALA A 178 17.12 -14.52 -15.35
N PRO A 179 16.04 -13.73 -15.41
CA PRO A 179 16.08 -12.32 -15.10
C PRO A 179 16.19 -12.05 -13.59
N ASN A 180 16.73 -10.88 -13.23
CA ASN A 180 16.60 -10.34 -11.89
C ASN A 180 15.28 -9.59 -11.78
N GLY A 181 14.51 -9.84 -10.71
CA GLY A 181 13.31 -9.07 -10.39
C GLY A 181 13.70 -7.71 -9.82
N LEU A 182 13.15 -6.64 -10.39
CA LEU A 182 13.35 -5.26 -9.95
C LEU A 182 12.00 -4.56 -9.79
N ASP A 183 11.98 -3.50 -9.00
CA ASP A 183 10.87 -2.53 -9.07
C ASP A 183 10.97 -1.77 -10.40
N HIS A 184 9.81 -1.52 -11.07
CA HIS A 184 9.76 -0.87 -12.37
C HIS A 184 10.51 0.47 -12.40
N GLY A 185 10.33 1.31 -11.36
CA GLY A 185 11.02 2.60 -11.23
C GLY A 185 12.54 2.46 -11.13
N LEU A 186 13.03 1.42 -10.43
CA LEU A 186 14.45 1.16 -10.22
C LEU A 186 15.14 0.51 -11.44
N ALA A 187 14.40 -0.13 -12.33
CA ALA A 187 14.94 -0.75 -13.54
C ALA A 187 15.64 0.28 -14.46
N TYR A 188 15.11 1.50 -14.53
CA TYR A 188 15.69 2.60 -15.30
C TYR A 188 17.06 3.05 -14.78
N ASP A 189 17.24 3.09 -13.47
CA ASP A 189 18.55 3.43 -12.88
C ASP A 189 19.53 2.27 -13.01
N ALA A 190 19.05 1.03 -12.92
CA ALA A 190 19.88 -0.14 -13.11
C ALA A 190 20.43 -0.22 -14.55
N ILE A 191 19.61 0.07 -15.58
CA ILE A 191 20.07 0.06 -16.97
C ILE A 191 20.99 1.26 -17.27
N SER A 192 20.69 2.45 -16.75
CA SER A 192 21.53 3.62 -16.95
C SER A 192 22.90 3.48 -16.29
N ALA A 193 22.96 2.78 -15.14
CA ALA A 193 24.20 2.45 -14.45
C ALA A 193 24.95 1.23 -15.06
N GLY A 194 24.44 0.65 -16.13
CA GLY A 194 25.03 -0.53 -16.77
C GLY A 194 25.00 -1.80 -15.90
N ARG A 195 24.10 -1.88 -14.92
CA ARG A 195 23.95 -3.08 -14.08
C ARG A 195 23.12 -4.18 -14.77
N VAL A 196 22.19 -3.76 -15.62
CA VAL A 196 21.38 -4.62 -16.50
C VAL A 196 21.44 -4.08 -17.91
N ASP A 197 21.14 -4.93 -18.90
CA ASP A 197 21.24 -4.62 -20.32
C ASP A 197 19.87 -4.56 -21.00
N LEU A 198 18.85 -5.23 -20.42
CA LEU A 198 17.48 -5.31 -20.93
C LEU A 198 16.50 -5.13 -19.79
N ILE A 199 15.48 -4.29 -19.99
CA ILE A 199 14.37 -4.06 -19.05
C ILE A 199 13.03 -4.15 -19.78
N ASP A 200 11.95 -4.42 -19.03
CA ASP A 200 10.58 -4.16 -19.50
C ASP A 200 10.20 -2.71 -19.20
N ILE A 201 9.42 -2.15 -20.10
CA ILE A 201 8.92 -0.78 -20.04
C ILE A 201 7.44 -0.73 -20.41
N TYR A 202 6.80 0.38 -20.12
CA TYR A 202 5.49 0.75 -20.66
C TYR A 202 5.64 1.74 -21.80
N ALA A 203 4.75 1.66 -22.81
CA ALA A 203 4.80 2.52 -23.99
C ALA A 203 4.67 4.03 -23.68
N THR A 204 4.10 4.37 -22.51
CA THR A 204 3.91 5.76 -22.04
C THR A 204 4.97 6.21 -21.03
N ASP A 205 6.01 5.41 -20.78
CA ASP A 205 7.06 5.78 -19.83
C ASP A 205 7.89 6.98 -20.31
N ALA A 206 7.89 8.05 -19.55
CA ALA A 206 8.63 9.28 -19.87
C ALA A 206 10.16 9.11 -19.85
N LYS A 207 10.66 8.15 -19.07
CA LYS A 207 12.09 7.88 -18.89
C LYS A 207 12.76 7.28 -20.14
N VAL A 208 12.01 6.68 -21.07
CA VAL A 208 12.54 6.10 -22.30
C VAL A 208 13.37 7.11 -23.09
N GLY A 209 12.83 8.30 -23.33
CA GLY A 209 13.54 9.38 -24.01
C GLY A 209 14.73 9.93 -23.21
N ARG A 210 14.55 10.11 -21.89
CA ARG A 210 15.61 10.65 -21.00
C ARG A 210 16.85 9.77 -20.96
N TYR A 211 16.68 8.45 -20.86
CA TYR A 211 17.80 7.50 -20.79
C TYR A 211 18.27 7.02 -22.17
N LYS A 212 17.71 7.57 -23.26
CA LYS A 212 18.03 7.20 -24.64
C LYS A 212 17.93 5.69 -24.85
N LEU A 213 16.78 5.14 -24.47
CA LEU A 213 16.53 3.71 -24.65
C LEU A 213 15.97 3.44 -26.04
N ARG A 214 16.41 2.34 -26.64
CA ARG A 214 15.79 1.73 -27.80
C ARG A 214 14.68 0.79 -27.34
N VAL A 215 13.46 1.08 -27.72
CA VAL A 215 12.33 0.16 -27.57
C VAL A 215 12.43 -0.90 -28.66
N LEU A 216 12.44 -2.18 -28.27
CA LEU A 216 12.52 -3.28 -29.21
C LEU A 216 11.15 -3.52 -29.87
N GLN A 217 11.16 -3.67 -31.18
CA GLN A 217 9.96 -3.92 -31.94
C GLN A 217 9.42 -5.33 -31.66
N ASP A 218 8.15 -5.44 -31.29
CA ASP A 218 7.42 -6.69 -31.20
C ASP A 218 7.03 -7.17 -32.61
N ASP A 219 7.93 -7.85 -33.26
CA ASP A 219 7.83 -8.28 -34.68
C ASP A 219 6.95 -9.51 -34.88
N ARG A 220 6.44 -10.13 -33.78
CA ARG A 220 5.45 -11.22 -33.82
C ARG A 220 4.07 -10.83 -33.29
N GLY A 221 3.91 -9.58 -32.85
CA GLY A 221 2.64 -9.10 -32.30
C GLY A 221 2.20 -9.87 -31.05
N PHE A 222 3.14 -10.15 -30.15
CA PHE A 222 2.87 -10.91 -28.91
C PHE A 222 2.00 -10.15 -27.93
N PHE A 223 2.28 -8.85 -27.76
CA PHE A 223 1.57 -8.03 -26.78
C PHE A 223 0.17 -7.64 -27.27
N PRO A 224 -0.89 -7.88 -26.47
CA PRO A 224 -2.23 -7.40 -26.80
C PRO A 224 -2.31 -5.87 -26.69
N LYS A 225 -3.45 -5.29 -27.08
CA LYS A 225 -3.74 -3.90 -26.79
C LYS A 225 -4.03 -3.71 -25.30
N TYR A 226 -3.47 -2.68 -24.74
CA TYR A 226 -3.71 -2.24 -23.37
C TYR A 226 -4.36 -0.85 -23.39
N ASP A 227 -5.55 -0.76 -24.00
CA ASP A 227 -6.29 0.50 -24.03
C ASP A 227 -6.74 0.86 -22.59
N ALA A 228 -6.42 2.09 -22.17
CA ALA A 228 -6.73 2.56 -20.84
C ALA A 228 -8.23 2.81 -20.67
N VAL A 229 -8.83 2.22 -19.64
CA VAL A 229 -10.24 2.30 -19.30
C VAL A 229 -10.43 2.49 -17.80
N LEU A 230 -11.63 2.85 -17.37
CA LEU A 230 -11.99 2.80 -15.96
C LEU A 230 -12.69 1.48 -15.66
N LEU A 231 -12.08 0.64 -14.82
CA LEU A 231 -12.72 -0.55 -14.28
C LEU A 231 -13.43 -0.18 -12.99
N MET A 232 -14.71 -0.51 -12.89
CA MET A 232 -15.56 -0.09 -11.79
C MET A 232 -16.61 -1.13 -11.42
N ARG A 233 -17.17 -1.00 -10.24
CA ARG A 233 -18.36 -1.77 -9.83
C ARG A 233 -19.54 -1.41 -10.71
N ALA A 234 -20.34 -2.38 -11.11
CA ALA A 234 -21.47 -2.17 -12.03
C ALA A 234 -22.46 -1.10 -11.53
N ALA A 235 -22.62 -0.99 -10.19
CA ALA A 235 -23.54 -0.03 -9.56
C ALA A 235 -23.04 1.42 -9.58
N VAL A 236 -21.77 1.69 -9.90
CA VAL A 236 -21.21 3.06 -9.91
C VAL A 236 -21.76 3.83 -11.10
N ASP A 237 -22.23 5.06 -10.86
CA ASP A 237 -22.71 5.95 -11.93
C ASP A 237 -21.51 6.45 -12.75
N VAL A 238 -21.50 6.16 -14.04
CA VAL A 238 -20.45 6.55 -14.97
C VAL A 238 -20.56 7.99 -15.47
N ARG A 239 -21.76 8.58 -15.39
CA ARG A 239 -22.04 9.91 -16.00
C ARG A 239 -21.08 11.02 -15.56
N PRO A 240 -20.69 11.14 -14.28
CA PRO A 240 -19.70 12.15 -13.87
C PRO A 240 -18.33 11.99 -14.52
N LEU A 241 -17.97 10.77 -14.95
CA LEU A 241 -16.68 10.42 -15.52
C LEU A 241 -16.67 10.42 -17.06
N ALA A 242 -17.83 10.43 -17.71
CA ALA A 242 -17.94 10.36 -19.18
C ALA A 242 -17.14 11.45 -19.90
N ARG A 243 -16.92 12.61 -19.27
CA ARG A 243 -16.10 13.70 -19.81
C ARG A 243 -14.62 13.35 -20.00
N LEU A 244 -14.14 12.25 -19.44
CA LEU A 244 -12.76 11.78 -19.61
C LEU A 244 -12.59 10.96 -20.89
N GLU A 245 -13.68 10.52 -21.52
CA GLU A 245 -13.63 9.66 -22.71
C GLU A 245 -12.84 10.33 -23.84
N GLY A 246 -11.80 9.62 -24.32
CA GLY A 246 -10.92 10.07 -25.40
C GLY A 246 -10.08 11.31 -25.11
N ARG A 247 -10.04 11.80 -23.87
CA ARG A 247 -9.38 13.09 -23.53
C ARG A 247 -7.88 12.98 -23.29
N ILE A 248 -7.39 11.77 -23.01
CA ILE A 248 -5.98 11.51 -22.70
C ILE A 248 -5.38 10.79 -23.91
N THR A 249 -4.51 11.47 -24.68
CA THR A 249 -3.72 10.83 -25.72
C THR A 249 -2.43 10.27 -25.12
N ALA A 250 -1.73 9.38 -25.85
CA ALA A 250 -0.44 8.84 -25.41
C ALA A 250 0.58 9.96 -25.14
N GLU A 251 0.63 10.99 -26.01
CA GLU A 251 1.53 12.13 -25.83
C GLU A 251 1.24 12.93 -24.57
N LYS A 252 -0.06 13.15 -24.26
CA LYS A 252 -0.45 13.81 -23.01
C LYS A 252 -0.08 12.97 -21.79
N MET A 253 -0.25 11.64 -21.88
CA MET A 253 0.10 10.76 -20.77
C MET A 253 1.62 10.74 -20.52
N ILE A 254 2.43 10.63 -21.58
CA ILE A 254 3.89 10.76 -21.50
C ILE A 254 4.29 12.10 -20.88
N ALA A 255 3.66 13.20 -21.29
CA ALA A 255 3.94 14.52 -20.72
C ALA A 255 3.59 14.59 -19.23
N MET A 256 2.44 14.09 -18.82
CA MET A 256 2.04 14.03 -17.40
C MET A 256 2.97 13.13 -16.58
N ASN A 257 3.37 11.98 -17.11
CA ASN A 257 4.38 11.12 -16.48
C ASN A 257 5.73 11.87 -16.32
N ALA A 258 6.14 12.64 -17.34
CA ALA A 258 7.36 13.44 -17.29
C ALA A 258 7.29 14.55 -16.22
N GLU A 259 6.17 15.26 -16.11
CA GLU A 259 5.99 16.27 -15.07
C GLU A 259 6.19 15.70 -13.65
N VAL A 260 5.73 14.48 -13.41
CA VAL A 260 5.92 13.82 -12.12
C VAL A 260 7.34 13.28 -11.99
N GLU A 261 7.78 12.44 -12.92
CA GLU A 261 9.01 11.66 -12.77
C GLU A 261 10.29 12.47 -13.01
N LEU A 262 10.22 13.44 -13.92
CA LEU A 262 11.38 14.25 -14.31
C LEU A 262 11.40 15.62 -13.61
N ASP A 263 10.21 16.26 -13.48
CA ASP A 263 10.10 17.61 -12.92
C ASP A 263 9.66 17.59 -11.44
N GLY A 264 9.29 16.41 -10.89
CA GLY A 264 8.97 16.22 -9.48
C GLY A 264 7.66 16.88 -9.04
N GLN A 265 6.71 17.08 -9.98
CA GLN A 265 5.39 17.59 -9.66
C GLN A 265 4.58 16.53 -8.89
N SER A 266 3.64 16.99 -8.04
CA SER A 266 2.74 16.05 -7.35
C SER A 266 1.67 15.53 -8.31
N PHE A 267 1.22 14.29 -8.11
CA PHE A 267 0.13 13.67 -8.88
C PHE A 267 -1.12 14.54 -8.89
N ALA A 268 -1.49 15.10 -7.72
CA ALA A 268 -2.64 15.98 -7.58
C ALA A 268 -2.49 17.27 -8.40
N ALA A 269 -1.31 17.91 -8.40
CA ALA A 269 -1.09 19.14 -9.18
C ALA A 269 -1.19 18.88 -10.69
N VAL A 270 -0.65 17.75 -11.18
CA VAL A 270 -0.76 17.34 -12.58
C VAL A 270 -2.23 17.07 -12.96
N ALA A 271 -2.95 16.32 -12.11
CA ALA A 271 -4.36 16.02 -12.32
C ALA A 271 -5.25 17.27 -12.33
N GLN A 272 -5.05 18.20 -11.39
CA GLN A 272 -5.79 19.47 -11.33
C GLN A 272 -5.59 20.30 -12.58
N ARG A 273 -4.36 20.43 -13.07
CA ARG A 273 -4.07 21.13 -14.34
C ARG A 273 -4.78 20.49 -15.52
N PHE A 274 -4.73 19.17 -15.63
CA PHE A 274 -5.41 18.44 -16.68
C PHE A 274 -6.92 18.64 -16.65
N VAL A 275 -7.56 18.52 -15.50
CA VAL A 275 -9.02 18.69 -15.33
C VAL A 275 -9.44 20.13 -15.60
N ALA A 276 -8.62 21.12 -15.21
CA ALA A 276 -8.82 22.53 -15.52
C ALA A 276 -8.60 22.89 -17.00
N GLY A 277 -8.09 21.96 -17.82
CA GLY A 277 -7.76 22.21 -19.22
C GLY A 277 -6.55 23.11 -19.44
N ALA A 278 -5.69 23.24 -18.41
CA ALA A 278 -4.47 24.04 -18.51
C ALA A 278 -3.38 23.26 -19.27
N LEU A 279 -2.44 24.01 -19.88
CA LEU A 279 -1.28 23.44 -20.54
C LEU A 279 -0.36 22.73 -19.54
N PRO A 280 0.43 21.72 -19.98
CA PRO A 280 1.49 21.12 -19.18
C PRO A 280 2.39 22.20 -18.56
N ALA A 281 2.94 21.93 -17.37
CA ALA A 281 3.93 22.82 -16.77
C ALA A 281 5.15 22.97 -17.70
N THR A 282 5.74 24.16 -17.73
CA THR A 282 6.97 24.38 -18.50
C THR A 282 8.06 23.41 -17.98
N PRO A 283 8.73 22.64 -18.87
CA PRO A 283 9.83 21.77 -18.46
C PRO A 283 10.88 22.54 -17.65
N GLY A 284 11.26 22.02 -16.48
CA GLY A 284 12.23 22.67 -15.59
C GLY A 284 11.57 23.50 -14.48
N ALA A 285 10.26 23.42 -14.25
CA ALA A 285 9.67 23.94 -13.02
C ALA A 285 10.40 23.31 -11.83
N ALA A 286 10.87 24.15 -10.88
CA ALA A 286 11.72 23.74 -9.77
C ALA A 286 11.08 22.55 -9.03
N ARG A 287 11.84 21.44 -8.91
CA ARG A 287 11.44 20.28 -8.08
C ARG A 287 11.08 20.78 -6.70
N GLN A 288 9.95 20.33 -6.19
CA GLN A 288 9.62 20.61 -4.79
C GLN A 288 10.69 19.95 -3.92
N GLY A 289 11.48 20.78 -3.23
CA GLY A 289 12.51 20.27 -2.33
C GLY A 289 11.92 19.51 -1.14
N PHE A 290 12.76 18.74 -0.47
CA PHE A 290 12.40 17.90 0.67
C PHE A 290 11.50 18.59 1.71
N LEU A 291 11.81 19.82 2.14
CA LEU A 291 11.01 20.54 3.15
C LEU A 291 9.60 20.86 2.67
N ALA A 292 9.42 21.23 1.41
CA ALA A 292 8.10 21.52 0.85
C ALA A 292 7.23 20.24 0.81
N ARG A 293 7.84 19.09 0.50
CA ARG A 293 7.18 17.78 0.54
C ARG A 293 6.90 17.30 1.95
N LEU A 294 7.83 17.54 2.88
CA LEU A 294 7.67 17.15 4.28
C LEU A 294 6.45 17.82 4.88
N PHE A 295 6.28 19.13 4.66
CA PHE A 295 5.18 19.94 5.18
C PHE A 295 4.02 20.10 4.18
N ALA A 296 3.87 19.20 3.21
CA ALA A 296 2.74 19.21 2.29
C ALA A 296 1.40 19.06 3.03
N PRO A 297 0.28 19.57 2.47
CA PRO A 297 -1.03 19.62 3.14
C PRO A 297 -1.57 18.27 3.64
N ASP A 298 -1.13 17.17 3.06
CA ASP A 298 -1.52 15.81 3.45
C ASP A 298 -0.82 15.29 4.71
N LEU A 299 0.19 15.99 5.24
CA LEU A 299 0.96 15.57 6.43
C LEU A 299 0.06 15.28 7.64
N ALA A 300 -0.92 16.16 7.92
CA ALA A 300 -1.82 15.99 9.06
C ALA A 300 -2.71 14.75 8.90
N ARG A 301 -3.21 14.48 7.70
CA ARG A 301 -4.00 13.29 7.37
C ARG A 301 -3.15 12.02 7.57
N LEU A 302 -1.96 11.99 7.00
CA LEU A 302 -1.04 10.85 7.11
C LEU A 302 -0.62 10.59 8.55
N ALA A 303 -0.34 11.66 9.31
CA ALA A 303 -0.03 11.56 10.74
C ALA A 303 -1.21 10.97 11.54
N GLY A 304 -2.43 11.46 11.31
CA GLY A 304 -3.62 10.95 11.96
C GLY A 304 -3.86 9.46 11.66
N GLN A 305 -3.73 9.05 10.40
CA GLN A 305 -3.85 7.65 10.00
C GLN A 305 -2.76 6.78 10.66
N HIS A 306 -1.52 7.26 10.66
CA HIS A 306 -0.40 6.51 11.26
C HIS A 306 -0.57 6.35 12.78
N LEU A 307 -0.97 7.42 13.49
CA LEU A 307 -1.26 7.38 14.92
C LEU A 307 -2.42 6.44 15.24
N MET A 308 -3.49 6.45 14.43
CA MET A 308 -4.62 5.54 14.58
C MET A 308 -4.19 4.08 14.43
N LEU A 309 -3.36 3.76 13.42
CA LEU A 309 -2.82 2.41 13.22
C LEU A 309 -1.98 1.97 14.41
N VAL A 310 -1.03 2.80 14.86
CA VAL A 310 -0.10 2.49 15.95
C VAL A 310 -0.84 2.34 17.29
N PHE A 311 -1.57 3.37 17.69
CA PHE A 311 -2.19 3.38 19.02
C PHE A 311 -3.47 2.56 19.08
N GLY A 312 -4.22 2.45 17.99
CA GLY A 312 -5.38 1.57 17.90
C GLY A 312 -5.01 0.11 18.06
N SER A 313 -4.00 -0.36 17.31
CA SER A 313 -3.50 -1.74 17.44
C SER A 313 -2.82 -2.00 18.79
N LEU A 314 -2.06 -1.02 19.31
CA LEU A 314 -1.43 -1.12 20.63
C LEU A 314 -2.46 -1.23 21.76
N PHE A 315 -3.53 -0.43 21.70
CA PHE A 315 -4.62 -0.50 22.69
C PHE A 315 -5.25 -1.90 22.71
N ILE A 316 -5.59 -2.43 21.53
CA ILE A 316 -6.15 -3.80 21.43
C ILE A 316 -5.14 -4.82 21.98
N ALA A 317 -3.84 -4.65 21.66
CA ALA A 317 -2.79 -5.54 22.13
C ALA A 317 -2.59 -5.50 23.64
N ILE A 318 -2.77 -4.35 24.29
CA ILE A 318 -2.73 -4.24 25.75
C ILE A 318 -3.96 -4.93 26.37
N VAL A 319 -5.16 -4.65 25.84
CA VAL A 319 -6.42 -5.23 26.35
C VAL A 319 -6.43 -6.76 26.28
N VAL A 320 -5.81 -7.33 25.25
CA VAL A 320 -5.72 -8.79 25.05
C VAL A 320 -4.45 -9.36 25.67
N GLY A 321 -3.30 -8.73 25.43
CA GLY A 321 -1.99 -9.24 25.80
C GLY A 321 -1.72 -9.26 27.31
N VAL A 322 -2.15 -8.23 28.04
CA VAL A 322 -1.98 -8.22 29.52
C VAL A 322 -2.78 -9.34 30.17
N PRO A 323 -4.07 -9.55 29.89
CA PRO A 323 -4.79 -10.73 30.41
C PRO A 323 -4.17 -12.06 30.01
N LEU A 324 -3.67 -12.20 28.76
CA LEU A 324 -2.98 -13.42 28.33
C LEU A 324 -1.68 -13.65 29.10
N GLY A 325 -0.89 -12.61 29.37
CA GLY A 325 0.30 -12.68 30.21
C GLY A 325 0.00 -13.07 31.67
N ILE A 326 -1.07 -12.51 32.24
CA ILE A 326 -1.58 -12.90 33.58
C ILE A 326 -2.04 -14.36 33.55
N ALA A 327 -2.76 -14.79 32.53
CA ALA A 327 -3.22 -16.17 32.38
C ALA A 327 -2.05 -17.15 32.28
N ALA A 328 -1.03 -16.81 31.48
CA ALA A 328 0.19 -17.60 31.36
C ALA A 328 0.93 -17.73 32.71
N TRP A 329 0.99 -16.67 33.51
CA TRP A 329 1.55 -16.70 34.86
C TRP A 329 0.68 -17.51 35.84
N ARG A 330 -0.65 -17.36 35.77
CA ARG A 330 -1.58 -18.02 36.70
C ARG A 330 -1.69 -19.53 36.49
N TRP A 331 -1.53 -19.99 35.25
CA TRP A 331 -1.64 -21.39 34.85
C TRP A 331 -0.34 -21.87 34.18
N PRO A 332 0.66 -22.35 34.98
CA PRO A 332 1.96 -22.72 34.43
C PRO A 332 1.92 -23.81 33.34
N ARG A 333 0.88 -24.67 33.36
CA ARG A 333 0.70 -25.70 32.31
C ARG A 333 0.36 -25.12 30.95
N SER A 334 -0.32 -23.98 30.90
CA SER A 334 -0.66 -23.27 29.63
C SER A 334 0.36 -22.22 29.24
N SER A 335 1.30 -21.87 30.13
CA SER A 335 2.30 -20.83 29.89
C SER A 335 3.12 -21.08 28.62
N ALA A 336 3.66 -22.29 28.48
CA ALA A 336 4.45 -22.65 27.28
C ALA A 336 3.63 -22.54 25.99
N TRP A 337 2.35 -22.91 26.02
CA TRP A 337 1.48 -22.80 24.86
C TRP A 337 1.17 -21.34 24.51
N VAL A 338 0.77 -20.52 25.48
CA VAL A 338 0.47 -19.10 25.26
C VAL A 338 1.70 -18.37 24.73
N LEU A 339 2.83 -18.50 25.40
CA LEU A 339 4.08 -17.85 24.97
C LEU A 339 4.58 -18.41 23.63
N GLY A 340 4.42 -19.70 23.39
CA GLY A 340 4.80 -20.35 22.13
C GLY A 340 3.96 -19.85 20.95
N VAL A 341 2.63 -19.77 21.09
CA VAL A 341 1.75 -19.28 20.03
C VAL A 341 2.07 -17.83 19.65
N VAL A 342 2.20 -16.93 20.66
CA VAL A 342 2.52 -15.53 20.36
C VAL A 342 3.93 -15.35 19.79
N ALA A 343 4.88 -16.21 20.16
CA ALA A 343 6.22 -16.22 19.58
C ALA A 343 6.18 -16.63 18.10
N VAL A 344 5.45 -17.69 17.75
CA VAL A 344 5.29 -18.15 16.37
C VAL A 344 4.64 -17.06 15.51
N LEU A 345 3.60 -16.39 16.00
CA LEU A 345 2.95 -15.30 15.27
C LEU A 345 3.93 -14.18 14.88
N GLN A 346 4.88 -13.84 15.73
CA GLN A 346 5.88 -12.80 15.43
C GLN A 346 6.97 -13.27 14.46
N THR A 347 7.15 -14.57 14.26
CA THR A 347 8.13 -15.09 13.27
C THR A 347 7.63 -14.97 11.82
N VAL A 348 6.32 -14.81 11.62
CA VAL A 348 5.74 -14.64 10.28
C VAL A 348 6.21 -13.28 9.71
N PRO A 349 6.82 -13.23 8.52
CA PRO A 349 7.18 -11.94 7.90
C PRO A 349 5.98 -11.01 7.74
N SER A 350 6.15 -9.72 8.03
CA SER A 350 5.02 -8.77 8.09
C SER A 350 4.22 -8.66 6.79
N LEU A 351 4.88 -8.64 5.64
CA LEU A 351 4.20 -8.65 4.33
C LEU A 351 3.46 -9.96 4.08
N ALA A 352 4.02 -11.10 4.50
CA ALA A 352 3.35 -12.39 4.38
C ALA A 352 2.11 -12.47 5.29
N LEU A 353 2.19 -11.93 6.52
CA LEU A 353 1.05 -11.84 7.42
C LEU A 353 -0.06 -10.96 6.84
N LEU A 354 0.28 -9.81 6.27
CA LEU A 354 -0.70 -8.95 5.59
C LEU A 354 -1.38 -9.67 4.42
N ALA A 355 -0.61 -10.36 3.56
CA ALA A 355 -1.16 -11.15 2.45
C ALA A 355 -2.10 -12.26 2.94
N PHE A 356 -1.72 -12.97 4.00
CA PHE A 356 -2.56 -14.00 4.61
C PHE A 356 -3.86 -13.42 5.18
N LEU A 357 -3.80 -12.29 5.87
CA LEU A 357 -4.99 -11.63 6.41
C LEU A 357 -5.93 -11.11 5.32
N ILE A 358 -5.39 -10.57 4.22
CA ILE A 358 -6.18 -10.19 3.05
C ILE A 358 -6.92 -11.40 2.49
N ALA A 359 -6.22 -12.53 2.29
CA ALA A 359 -6.82 -13.75 1.77
C ALA A 359 -7.91 -14.31 2.71
N LEU A 360 -7.68 -14.25 4.03
CA LEU A 360 -8.62 -14.75 5.04
C LEU A 360 -9.86 -13.86 5.19
N MET A 361 -9.67 -12.53 5.17
CA MET A 361 -10.74 -11.55 5.41
C MET A 361 -11.48 -11.14 4.14
N GLY A 362 -10.90 -11.39 2.96
CA GLY A 362 -11.43 -10.93 1.67
C GLY A 362 -11.48 -9.40 1.55
N SER A 363 -10.70 -8.67 2.35
CA SER A 363 -10.71 -7.20 2.40
C SER A 363 -9.31 -6.63 2.56
N ILE A 364 -9.11 -5.39 2.08
CA ILE A 364 -7.88 -4.62 2.22
C ILE A 364 -8.09 -3.39 3.10
N GLY A 365 -7.02 -2.69 3.44
CA GLY A 365 -7.08 -1.41 4.15
C GLY A 365 -6.95 -1.56 5.67
N LEU A 366 -7.73 -0.78 6.42
CA LEU A 366 -7.53 -0.56 7.84
C LEU A 366 -7.65 -1.82 8.70
N ALA A 367 -8.66 -2.67 8.46
CA ALA A 367 -8.95 -3.83 9.32
C ALA A 367 -7.81 -4.87 9.31
N PRO A 368 -7.35 -5.40 8.15
CA PRO A 368 -6.22 -6.33 8.15
C PRO A 368 -4.92 -5.68 8.66
N ALA A 369 -4.71 -4.37 8.42
CA ALA A 369 -3.55 -3.66 8.96
C ALA A 369 -3.55 -3.61 10.49
N LEU A 370 -4.68 -3.23 11.11
CA LEU A 370 -4.81 -3.20 12.57
C LEU A 370 -4.61 -4.58 13.19
N ILE A 371 -5.14 -5.64 12.57
CA ILE A 371 -4.96 -7.02 13.07
C ILE A 371 -3.49 -7.44 12.97
N ALA A 372 -2.82 -7.16 11.85
CA ALA A 372 -1.40 -7.47 11.70
C ALA A 372 -0.55 -6.77 12.78
N LEU A 373 -0.73 -5.47 12.96
CA LEU A 373 -0.02 -4.68 13.97
C LEU A 373 -0.33 -5.14 15.39
N PHE A 374 -1.60 -5.47 15.68
CA PHE A 374 -2.01 -6.08 16.96
C PHE A 374 -1.27 -7.39 17.23
N LEU A 375 -1.21 -8.29 16.24
CA LEU A 375 -0.53 -9.58 16.41
C LEU A 375 0.97 -9.42 16.68
N TYR A 376 1.64 -8.47 16.02
CA TYR A 376 3.05 -8.17 16.29
C TYR A 376 3.29 -7.56 17.67
N ALA A 377 2.36 -6.75 18.16
CA ALA A 377 2.44 -6.14 19.47
C ALA A 377 2.21 -7.14 20.64
N LEU A 378 1.57 -8.29 20.37
CA LEU A 378 1.21 -9.25 21.41
C LEU A 378 2.41 -9.83 22.14
N LEU A 379 3.45 -10.30 21.42
CA LEU A 379 4.57 -11.02 22.06
C LEU A 379 5.30 -10.18 23.10
N PRO A 380 5.75 -8.92 22.83
CA PRO A 380 6.42 -8.13 23.84
C PRO A 380 5.52 -7.86 25.05
N ILE A 381 4.21 -7.62 24.85
CA ILE A 381 3.28 -7.36 25.94
C ILE A 381 3.03 -8.61 26.79
N VAL A 382 2.68 -9.74 26.16
CA VAL A 382 2.41 -11.01 26.88
C VAL A 382 3.64 -11.49 27.63
N ARG A 383 4.80 -11.47 26.96
CA ARG A 383 6.07 -11.95 27.54
C ARG A 383 6.52 -11.10 28.72
N ASN A 384 6.45 -9.78 28.61
CA ASN A 384 6.88 -8.89 29.69
C ASN A 384 5.86 -8.85 30.82
N THR A 385 4.55 -8.99 30.57
CA THR A 385 3.55 -9.17 31.62
C THR A 385 3.82 -10.45 32.41
N HIS A 386 4.02 -11.56 31.74
CA HIS A 386 4.37 -12.83 32.36
C HIS A 386 5.68 -12.73 33.16
N ALA A 387 6.75 -12.22 32.56
CA ALA A 387 8.07 -12.10 33.19
C ALA A 387 8.03 -11.15 34.41
N GLY A 388 7.31 -10.03 34.31
CA GLY A 388 7.13 -9.10 35.43
C GLY A 388 6.43 -9.75 36.61
N LEU A 389 5.39 -10.55 36.39
CA LEU A 389 4.67 -11.27 37.46
C LEU A 389 5.51 -12.41 38.05
N VAL A 390 6.28 -13.12 37.23
CA VAL A 390 7.23 -14.16 37.73
C VAL A 390 8.33 -13.53 38.57
N GLY A 391 8.78 -12.31 38.22
CA GLY A 391 9.82 -11.59 38.93
C GLY A 391 9.41 -11.04 40.33
N VAL A 392 8.12 -11.08 40.67
CA VAL A 392 7.68 -10.65 42.00
C VAL A 392 8.13 -11.65 43.07
N PRO A 393 8.85 -11.18 44.13
CA PRO A 393 9.32 -12.08 45.18
C PRO A 393 8.18 -12.86 45.86
N ALA A 394 8.31 -14.18 45.91
CA ALA A 394 7.27 -15.07 46.48
C ALA A 394 6.88 -14.70 47.93
N GLY A 395 7.84 -14.21 48.71
CA GLY A 395 7.61 -13.75 50.06
C GLY A 395 6.55 -12.61 50.17
N LEU A 396 6.54 -11.68 49.23
CA LEU A 396 5.55 -10.60 49.23
C LEU A 396 4.15 -11.12 48.91
N SER A 397 4.04 -12.05 47.99
CA SER A 397 2.77 -12.70 47.66
C SER A 397 2.23 -13.52 48.83
N SER A 398 3.12 -14.25 49.56
CA SER A 398 2.77 -15.03 50.74
C SER A 398 2.35 -14.12 51.93
N ALA A 399 3.07 -13.02 52.15
CA ALA A 399 2.74 -12.04 53.17
C ALA A 399 1.34 -11.40 52.92
N ALA A 400 1.04 -11.05 51.68
CA ALA A 400 -0.26 -10.51 51.27
C ALA A 400 -1.42 -11.48 51.62
N LEU A 401 -1.22 -12.77 51.31
CA LEU A 401 -2.20 -13.83 51.63
C LEU A 401 -2.36 -14.01 53.14
N SER A 402 -1.25 -13.98 53.91
CA SER A 402 -1.24 -14.09 55.38
C SER A 402 -1.96 -12.89 56.04
N LEU A 403 -1.98 -11.72 55.40
CA LEU A 403 -2.74 -10.54 55.83
C LEU A 403 -4.23 -10.62 55.44
N GLY A 404 -4.69 -11.75 54.88
CA GLY A 404 -6.10 -11.96 54.57
C GLY A 404 -6.54 -11.47 53.17
N LEU A 405 -5.60 -11.03 52.30
CA LEU A 405 -5.95 -10.66 50.95
C LEU A 405 -6.32 -11.92 50.11
N THR A 406 -7.42 -11.80 49.39
CA THR A 406 -7.74 -12.85 48.41
C THR A 406 -6.71 -12.86 47.25
N PRO A 407 -6.56 -13.98 46.51
CA PRO A 407 -5.63 -14.03 45.38
C PRO A 407 -5.84 -12.91 44.34
N ARG A 408 -7.09 -12.49 44.13
CA ARG A 408 -7.41 -11.36 43.21
C ARG A 408 -6.97 -10.02 43.77
N GLN A 409 -7.14 -9.81 45.09
CA GLN A 409 -6.65 -8.60 45.75
C GLN A 409 -5.13 -8.57 45.75
N SER A 410 -4.46 -9.66 46.14
CA SER A 410 -3.00 -9.79 46.07
C SER A 410 -2.46 -9.47 44.66
N LEU A 411 -3.10 -9.99 43.61
CA LEU A 411 -2.72 -9.68 42.23
C LEU A 411 -2.81 -8.17 41.92
N ARG A 412 -3.93 -7.52 42.31
CA ARG A 412 -4.18 -6.10 41.97
C ARG A 412 -3.37 -5.12 42.82
N THR A 413 -3.17 -5.41 44.11
CA THR A 413 -2.59 -4.45 45.06
C THR A 413 -1.09 -4.67 45.29
N VAL A 414 -0.56 -5.87 45.01
CA VAL A 414 0.85 -6.20 45.25
C VAL A 414 1.55 -6.60 43.94
N GLN A 415 1.06 -7.62 43.26
CA GLN A 415 1.81 -8.23 42.18
C GLN A 415 1.84 -7.37 40.91
N LEU A 416 0.68 -6.85 40.45
CA LEU A 416 0.62 -5.98 39.27
C LEU A 416 1.39 -4.65 39.45
N PRO A 417 1.27 -3.93 40.58
CA PRO A 417 2.09 -2.73 40.82
C PRO A 417 3.59 -3.02 40.79
N LEU A 418 4.04 -4.12 41.33
CA LEU A 418 5.45 -4.52 41.32
C LEU A 418 5.91 -5.00 39.93
N ALA A 419 5.03 -5.61 39.16
CA ALA A 419 5.31 -6.05 37.77
C ALA A 419 5.20 -4.90 36.76
N LEU A 420 4.60 -3.76 37.14
CA LEU A 420 4.27 -2.65 36.23
C LEU A 420 5.49 -2.13 35.44
N PRO A 421 6.69 -1.94 36.01
CA PRO A 421 7.85 -1.49 35.23
C PRO A 421 8.19 -2.43 34.08
N THR A 422 8.22 -3.74 34.32
CA THR A 422 8.50 -4.74 33.31
C THR A 422 7.38 -4.81 32.27
N LEU A 423 6.13 -4.73 32.68
CA LEU A 423 4.97 -4.67 31.80
C LEU A 423 5.07 -3.44 30.87
N MET A 424 5.37 -2.27 31.43
CA MET A 424 5.53 -1.03 30.66
C MET A 424 6.68 -1.10 29.65
N ALA A 425 7.79 -1.79 30.00
CA ALA A 425 8.85 -2.05 29.02
C ALA A 425 8.36 -2.89 27.83
N GLY A 426 7.48 -3.85 28.05
CA GLY A 426 6.82 -4.62 26.99
C GLY A 426 5.91 -3.74 26.10
N VAL A 427 5.11 -2.88 26.72
CA VAL A 427 4.21 -1.94 26.00
C VAL A 427 5.04 -0.93 25.20
N LYS A 428 6.11 -0.38 25.77
CA LYS A 428 7.06 0.50 25.06
C LYS A 428 7.64 -0.18 23.82
N THR A 429 8.15 -1.39 23.98
CA THR A 429 8.71 -2.18 22.88
C THR A 429 7.68 -2.41 21.78
N ALA A 430 6.45 -2.81 22.14
CA ALA A 430 5.37 -3.00 21.21
C ALA A 430 5.01 -1.70 20.46
N ALA A 431 4.95 -0.57 21.16
CA ALA A 431 4.66 0.72 20.56
C ALA A 431 5.69 1.13 19.52
N VAL A 432 6.98 1.02 19.83
CA VAL A 432 8.08 1.36 18.92
C VAL A 432 8.09 0.44 17.68
N ILE A 433 7.89 -0.87 17.87
CA ILE A 433 7.75 -1.82 16.76
C ILE A 433 6.57 -1.42 15.87
N ASN A 434 5.42 -1.09 16.46
CA ASN A 434 4.22 -0.72 15.68
C ASN A 434 4.41 0.56 14.88
N VAL A 435 5.17 1.56 15.37
CA VAL A 435 5.47 2.76 14.57
C VAL A 435 6.22 2.39 13.28
N GLY A 436 7.22 1.53 13.37
CA GLY A 436 7.96 1.08 12.19
C GLY A 436 7.12 0.22 11.25
N THR A 437 6.43 -0.79 11.79
CA THR A 437 5.64 -1.73 10.98
C THR A 437 4.38 -1.11 10.38
N ALA A 438 3.82 -0.06 10.99
CA ALA A 438 2.69 0.67 10.43
C ALA A 438 2.98 1.33 9.07
N THR A 439 4.25 1.57 8.72
CA THR A 439 4.61 2.03 7.36
C THR A 439 4.24 1.01 6.29
N LEU A 440 4.26 -0.29 6.63
CA LEU A 440 3.90 -1.37 5.70
C LEU A 440 2.39 -1.44 5.44
N ALA A 441 1.57 -0.86 6.30
CA ALA A 441 0.12 -0.79 6.11
C ALA A 441 -0.29 -0.02 4.83
N ALA A 442 0.58 0.86 4.34
CA ALA A 442 0.40 1.55 3.06
C ALA A 442 0.35 0.60 1.86
N PHE A 443 1.04 -0.57 1.93
CA PHE A 443 1.00 -1.57 0.86
C PHE A 443 -0.39 -2.16 0.61
N ILE A 444 -1.28 -2.04 1.58
CA ILE A 444 -2.67 -2.52 1.49
C ILE A 444 -3.69 -1.38 1.60
N GLY A 445 -3.24 -0.13 1.40
CA GLY A 445 -4.10 1.05 1.37
C GLY A 445 -4.64 1.49 2.73
N ALA A 446 -4.01 1.10 3.83
CA ALA A 446 -4.42 1.53 5.16
C ALA A 446 -3.91 2.95 5.54
N GLY A 447 -3.09 3.56 4.68
CA GLY A 447 -2.63 4.93 4.86
C GLY A 447 -1.39 5.09 5.73
N GLY A 448 -1.21 6.28 6.28
CA GLY A 448 -0.08 6.64 7.13
C GLY A 448 1.16 7.08 6.36
N PHE A 449 2.26 7.34 7.08
CA PHE A 449 3.51 7.85 6.48
C PHE A 449 4.10 6.92 5.40
N GLY A 450 3.75 5.63 5.43
CA GLY A 450 4.14 4.66 4.41
C GLY A 450 3.64 5.02 2.99
N GLU A 451 2.54 5.76 2.83
CA GLU A 451 2.04 6.18 1.51
C GLU A 451 3.12 6.94 0.74
N ARG A 452 3.80 7.90 1.39
CA ARG A 452 4.85 8.70 0.75
C ARG A 452 6.11 7.86 0.44
N ILE A 453 6.45 6.90 1.31
CA ILE A 453 7.57 5.99 1.09
C ILE A 453 7.30 5.13 -0.15
N VAL A 454 6.12 4.52 -0.23
CA VAL A 454 5.72 3.64 -1.34
C VAL A 454 5.60 4.43 -2.65
N ALA A 455 4.98 5.62 -2.59
CA ALA A 455 4.86 6.49 -3.77
C ALA A 455 6.23 6.97 -4.26
N GLY A 456 7.12 7.38 -3.35
CA GLY A 456 8.48 7.78 -3.68
C GLY A 456 9.31 6.64 -4.28
N LEU A 457 9.14 5.41 -3.76
CA LEU A 457 9.80 4.23 -4.31
C LEU A 457 9.34 3.96 -5.76
N ALA A 458 8.03 4.04 -6.02
CA ALA A 458 7.45 3.78 -7.34
C ALA A 458 7.97 4.73 -8.43
N VAL A 459 8.26 6.00 -8.06
CA VAL A 459 8.79 7.01 -9.01
C VAL A 459 10.30 7.24 -8.87
N ASN A 460 10.97 6.48 -7.96
CA ASN A 460 12.37 6.64 -7.59
C ASN A 460 12.72 8.08 -7.15
N ASP A 461 11.89 8.63 -6.27
CA ASP A 461 12.04 9.96 -5.72
C ASP A 461 12.46 9.91 -4.25
N THR A 462 13.76 10.13 -4.00
CA THR A 462 14.35 10.08 -2.66
C THR A 462 13.73 11.12 -1.71
N ASP A 463 13.39 12.32 -2.19
CA ASP A 463 12.79 13.36 -1.35
C ASP A 463 11.39 12.96 -0.88
N ALA A 464 10.61 12.32 -1.76
CA ALA A 464 9.30 11.77 -1.40
C ALA A 464 9.42 10.62 -0.39
N MET A 465 10.36 9.68 -0.61
CA MET A 465 10.64 8.60 0.35
C MET A 465 11.01 9.15 1.74
N LEU A 466 11.93 10.12 1.79
CA LEU A 466 12.37 10.75 3.03
C LEU A 466 11.24 11.55 3.69
N ALA A 467 10.37 12.21 2.93
CA ALA A 467 9.21 12.92 3.47
C ALA A 467 8.18 12.01 4.16
N GLY A 468 8.24 10.70 3.92
CA GLY A 468 7.50 9.68 4.67
C GLY A 468 8.33 9.05 5.79
N ALA A 469 9.59 8.71 5.53
CA ALA A 469 10.45 8.01 6.47
C ALA A 469 10.85 8.86 7.68
N VAL A 470 11.18 10.15 7.47
CA VAL A 470 11.59 11.06 8.56
C VAL A 470 10.48 11.26 9.60
N PRO A 471 9.22 11.57 9.25
CA PRO A 471 8.15 11.67 10.25
C PRO A 471 7.92 10.37 11.01
N ALA A 472 8.00 9.21 10.35
CA ALA A 472 7.87 7.91 11.01
C ALA A 472 9.00 7.68 12.02
N ALA A 473 10.24 7.98 11.66
CA ALA A 473 11.39 7.88 12.57
C ALA A 473 11.30 8.85 13.75
N VAL A 474 10.91 10.10 13.49
CA VAL A 474 10.68 11.10 14.56
C VAL A 474 9.58 10.64 15.50
N LEU A 475 8.48 10.09 14.98
CA LEU A 475 7.40 9.55 15.81
C LEU A 475 7.90 8.39 16.69
N ALA A 476 8.72 7.48 16.15
CA ALA A 476 9.31 6.39 16.94
C ALA A 476 10.14 6.92 18.10
N LEU A 477 10.98 7.94 17.86
CA LEU A 477 11.79 8.58 18.90
C LEU A 477 10.92 9.30 19.96
N VAL A 478 9.88 10.00 19.52
CA VAL A 478 8.93 10.67 20.42
C VAL A 478 8.20 9.65 21.29
N VAL A 479 7.69 8.57 20.69
CA VAL A 479 7.02 7.48 21.41
C VAL A 479 7.97 6.85 22.44
N GLN A 480 9.20 6.56 22.06
CA GLN A 480 10.22 6.04 22.98
C GLN A 480 10.46 7.00 24.15
N ALA A 481 10.69 8.28 23.87
CA ALA A 481 10.97 9.29 24.89
C ALA A 481 9.77 9.47 25.88
N VAL A 482 8.54 9.46 25.35
CA VAL A 482 7.32 9.53 26.18
C VAL A 482 7.23 8.34 27.13
N PHE A 483 7.44 7.11 26.63
CA PHE A 483 7.40 5.92 27.48
C PHE A 483 8.54 5.91 28.50
N GLU A 484 9.76 6.35 28.16
CA GLU A 484 10.87 6.49 29.12
C GLU A 484 10.55 7.52 30.22
N PHE A 485 9.91 8.63 29.86
CA PHE A 485 9.47 9.62 30.85
C PHE A 485 8.43 9.05 31.80
N ILE A 486 7.43 8.32 31.29
CA ILE A 486 6.41 7.65 32.11
C ILE A 486 7.06 6.62 33.03
N GLU A 487 7.95 5.78 32.52
CA GLU A 487 8.67 4.75 33.27
C GLU A 487 9.47 5.38 34.44
N ARG A 488 10.25 6.43 34.15
CA ARG A 488 10.99 7.16 35.19
C ARG A 488 10.09 7.75 36.29
N ARG A 489 8.91 8.26 35.93
CA ARG A 489 7.95 8.77 36.92
C ARG A 489 7.36 7.66 37.80
N LEU A 490 7.01 6.52 37.18
CA LEU A 490 6.48 5.36 37.93
C LEU A 490 7.51 4.80 38.91
N LEU A 491 8.79 4.70 38.50
CA LEU A 491 9.87 4.23 39.36
C LEU A 491 10.15 5.16 40.55
N ARG A 492 10.10 6.48 40.37
CA ARG A 492 10.27 7.46 41.45
C ARG A 492 9.15 7.34 42.49
N GLN A 493 7.89 7.23 42.08
CA GLN A 493 6.76 7.05 43.00
C GLN A 493 6.84 5.76 43.81
N SER A 494 7.44 4.69 43.27
CA SER A 494 7.63 3.44 44.02
C SER A 494 8.77 3.54 45.06
N GLN A 495 9.77 4.42 44.84
CA GLN A 495 10.87 4.67 45.79
C GLN A 495 10.45 5.64 46.91
N ASP A 496 9.56 6.59 46.63
CA ASP A 496 9.06 7.54 47.66
C ASP A 496 7.99 6.91 48.56
N ALA A 497 7.45 5.74 48.18
CA ALA A 497 6.45 4.98 48.94
C ALA A 497 7.05 3.83 49.79
N SER A 498 8.36 3.57 49.69
CA SER A 498 9.11 2.58 50.48
C SER A 498 9.94 3.22 51.57
#